data_0db05ce14ed201f48d3690573bc9d8a5
#
_entry.id   0db05ce14ed201f48d3690573bc9d8a5
#
_cell.length_a   1.000
_cell.length_b   1.000
_cell.length_c   1.000
_cell.angle_alpha   90.00
_cell.angle_beta   90.00
_cell.angle_gamma   90.00
#
_symmetry.space_group_name_H-M   'P 1'
#
loop_
_entity.id
_entity.type
_entity.pdbx_description
1 polymer ?
#
loop_
_entity_poly.entity_id
_entity_poly.type
_entity_poly.pdbx_seq_one_letter_code
_entity_poly.pdbx_strand_id
1 'polypeptide(L)'
;MDYIFDYNKTYHPSLYTIEDTSMSKPIFQALVSEMRRRNDFSVKYSAEKPGTRMSKRDRIQEILAQRFSIGSVHLKKDQHELEHEVLIFGPRMGHDDTIDALAYACKYAHPPKSMKKDKKGEWRKHKPSAKSWVIA
;
A
#
# COMPACT_ATOMS: atom_id res chain seq x y z
N MET A 1 14.63 1.25 -10.19
CA MET A 1 13.71 2.41 -10.35
C MET A 1 12.65 2.18 -11.43
N ASP A 2 12.92 1.44 -12.50
CA ASP A 2 11.95 1.17 -13.57
C ASP A 2 10.64 0.60 -13.04
N TYR A 3 10.72 -0.35 -12.12
CA TYR A 3 9.56 -0.94 -11.45
C TYR A 3 8.55 0.08 -10.90
N ILE A 4 9.00 1.16 -10.27
CA ILE A 4 8.10 2.18 -9.70
C ILE A 4 7.29 2.86 -10.82
N PHE A 5 7.93 3.18 -11.93
CA PHE A 5 7.27 3.83 -13.06
C PHE A 5 6.32 2.89 -13.80
N ASP A 6 6.70 1.63 -13.96
CA ASP A 6 5.85 0.61 -14.59
C ASP A 6 4.62 0.34 -13.73
N TYR A 7 4.79 0.23 -12.42
CA TYR A 7 3.69 0.13 -11.46
C TYR A 7 2.80 1.38 -11.49
N ASN A 8 3.41 2.56 -11.54
CA ASN A 8 2.67 3.81 -11.60
C ASN A 8 1.78 3.90 -12.84
N LYS A 9 2.30 3.45 -14.00
CA LYS A 9 1.53 3.38 -15.25
C LYS A 9 0.40 2.35 -15.20
N THR A 10 0.66 1.20 -14.58
CA THR A 10 -0.29 0.08 -14.56
C THR A 10 -1.40 0.28 -13.54
N TYR A 11 -1.05 0.70 -12.33
CA TYR A 11 -1.96 0.70 -11.18
C TYR A 11 -2.38 2.10 -10.72
N HIS A 12 -1.69 3.15 -11.16
CA HIS A 12 -1.96 4.55 -10.80
C HIS A 12 -2.13 4.75 -9.28
N PRO A 13 -1.18 4.29 -8.44
CA PRO A 13 -1.29 4.45 -7.00
C PRO A 13 -1.35 5.94 -6.63
N SER A 14 -2.12 6.26 -5.61
CA SER A 14 -2.26 7.64 -5.16
C SER A 14 -1.03 8.16 -4.42
N LEU A 15 -0.24 7.25 -3.82
CA LEU A 15 0.94 7.57 -3.03
C LEU A 15 1.85 6.34 -2.91
N TYR A 16 3.16 6.56 -3.03
CA TYR A 16 4.21 5.63 -2.62
C TYR A 16 4.75 6.06 -1.26
N THR A 17 4.77 5.17 -0.29
CA THR A 17 5.27 5.46 1.05
C THR A 17 6.52 4.67 1.31
N ILE A 18 7.55 5.34 1.84
CA ILE A 18 8.82 4.73 2.24
C ILE A 18 9.05 5.08 3.70
N GLU A 19 9.45 4.10 4.51
CA GLU A 19 9.79 4.36 5.90
C GLU A 19 10.98 5.34 6.00
N ASP A 20 10.85 6.37 6.85
CA ASP A 20 11.88 7.39 7.04
C ASP A 20 13.04 6.85 7.87
N THR A 21 13.97 6.23 7.19
CA THR A 21 15.22 5.69 7.72
C THR A 21 16.43 6.43 7.13
N SER A 22 17.64 6.09 7.54
CA SER A 22 18.85 6.63 6.94
C SER A 22 18.95 6.41 5.43
N MET A 23 18.27 5.36 4.92
CA MET A 23 18.25 4.99 3.50
C MET A 23 17.16 5.72 2.69
N SER A 24 16.19 6.35 3.33
CA SER A 24 15.09 7.02 2.61
C SER A 24 15.56 8.18 1.74
N LYS A 25 16.50 8.98 2.24
CA LYS A 25 17.05 10.13 1.50
C LYS A 25 17.73 9.74 0.19
N PRO A 26 18.67 8.78 0.16
CA PRO A 26 19.26 8.29 -1.10
C PRO A 26 18.21 7.75 -2.08
N ILE A 27 17.21 7.03 -1.59
CA ILE A 27 16.14 6.48 -2.42
C ILE A 27 15.32 7.62 -3.06
N PHE A 28 14.93 8.64 -2.29
CA PHE A 28 14.21 9.80 -2.82
C PHE A 28 15.05 10.61 -3.81
N GLN A 29 16.33 10.80 -3.56
CA GLN A 29 17.22 11.47 -4.49
C GLN A 29 17.31 10.72 -5.83
N ALA A 30 17.47 9.41 -5.78
CA ALA A 30 17.47 8.56 -6.97
C ALA A 30 16.13 8.62 -7.72
N LEU A 31 15.00 8.58 -6.98
CA LEU A 31 13.67 8.71 -7.58
C LEU A 31 13.48 10.05 -8.29
N VAL A 32 13.83 11.17 -7.62
CA VAL A 32 13.71 12.50 -8.20
C VAL A 32 14.60 12.67 -9.44
N SER A 33 15.83 12.13 -9.39
CA SER A 33 16.73 12.15 -10.54
C SER A 33 16.14 11.41 -11.73
N GLU A 34 15.52 10.25 -11.47
CA GLU A 34 14.89 9.45 -12.50
C GLU A 34 13.61 10.09 -13.05
N MET A 35 12.80 10.73 -12.20
CA MET A 35 11.63 11.52 -12.63
C MET A 35 12.05 12.64 -13.60
N ARG A 36 13.14 13.35 -13.29
CA ARG A 36 13.70 14.39 -14.16
C ARG A 36 14.20 13.80 -15.49
N ARG A 37 14.95 12.69 -15.43
CA ARG A 37 15.50 12.04 -16.62
C ARG A 37 14.38 11.58 -17.57
N ARG A 38 13.25 11.11 -17.04
CA ARG A 38 12.07 10.66 -17.80
C ARG A 38 11.12 11.79 -18.17
N ASN A 39 11.30 12.97 -17.61
CA ASN A 39 10.32 14.05 -17.63
C ASN A 39 8.92 13.57 -17.17
N ASP A 40 8.88 12.67 -16.17
CA ASP A 40 7.66 12.07 -15.61
C ASP A 40 7.59 12.35 -14.12
N PHE A 41 6.70 13.25 -13.74
CA PHE A 41 6.45 13.69 -12.36
C PHE A 41 5.13 13.13 -11.80
N SER A 42 4.60 12.08 -12.41
CA SER A 42 3.34 11.46 -11.99
C SER A 42 3.44 10.66 -10.68
N VAL A 43 4.65 10.21 -10.32
CA VAL A 43 4.91 9.45 -9.09
C VAL A 43 4.84 10.37 -7.86
N LYS A 44 3.86 10.12 -6.99
CA LYS A 44 3.73 10.82 -5.70
C LYS A 44 4.33 9.96 -4.60
N TYR A 45 5.19 10.55 -3.79
CA TYR A 45 5.89 9.82 -2.73
C TYR A 45 5.93 10.59 -1.42
N SER A 46 6.07 9.88 -0.32
CA SER A 46 6.18 10.43 1.03
C SER A 46 7.10 9.59 1.90
N ALA A 47 7.83 10.23 2.82
CA ALA A 47 8.51 9.54 3.91
C ALA A 47 7.58 9.41 5.11
N GLU A 48 7.53 8.24 5.69
CA GLU A 48 6.72 7.97 6.89
C GLU A 48 7.65 7.67 8.07
N LYS A 49 7.52 8.44 9.14
CA LYS A 49 8.26 8.17 10.37
C LYS A 49 7.68 6.95 11.06
N PRO A 50 8.51 5.95 11.43
CA PRO A 50 8.04 4.85 12.25
C PRO A 50 7.48 5.40 13.57
N GLY A 51 6.31 4.88 13.96
CA GLY A 51 5.69 5.27 15.21
C GLY A 51 6.54 4.82 16.41
N THR A 52 6.92 5.74 17.28
CA THR A 52 7.79 5.45 18.44
C THR A 52 7.04 4.94 19.67
N ARG A 53 5.71 5.01 19.69
CA ARG A 53 4.88 4.67 20.86
C ARG A 53 4.49 3.20 20.96
N MET A 54 4.67 2.44 19.90
CA MET A 54 4.17 1.08 19.77
C MET A 54 5.22 0.21 19.11
N SER A 55 5.31 -1.07 19.50
CA SER A 55 6.20 -1.99 18.81
C SER A 55 5.77 -2.16 17.33
N LYS A 56 6.71 -2.49 16.45
CA LYS A 56 6.42 -2.78 15.04
C LYS A 56 5.29 -3.81 14.92
N ARG A 57 5.38 -4.88 15.70
CA ARG A 57 4.39 -5.96 15.72
C ARG A 57 3.00 -5.49 16.15
N ASP A 58 2.91 -4.73 17.23
CA ASP A 58 1.61 -4.25 17.73
C ASP A 58 0.97 -3.31 16.73
N ARG A 59 1.77 -2.48 16.06
CA ARG A 59 1.33 -1.60 14.96
C ARG A 59 0.74 -2.39 13.79
N ILE A 60 1.46 -3.43 13.33
CA ILE A 60 1.00 -4.30 12.25
C ILE A 60 -0.31 -4.99 12.66
N GLN A 61 -0.35 -5.55 13.85
CA GLN A 61 -1.53 -6.22 14.38
C GLN A 61 -2.74 -5.28 14.47
N GLU A 62 -2.57 -4.08 15.03
CA GLU A 62 -3.65 -3.09 15.14
C GLU A 62 -4.24 -2.72 13.78
N ILE A 63 -3.38 -2.47 12.78
CA ILE A 63 -3.83 -2.06 11.45
C ILE A 63 -4.51 -3.21 10.71
N LEU A 64 -3.95 -4.41 10.76
CA LEU A 64 -4.39 -5.53 9.92
C LEU A 64 -5.50 -6.38 10.53
N ALA A 65 -5.53 -6.58 11.85
CA ALA A 65 -6.49 -7.48 12.49
C ALA A 65 -7.94 -7.12 12.15
N GLN A 66 -8.30 -5.86 12.27
CA GLN A 66 -9.64 -5.40 11.94
C GLN A 66 -9.96 -5.62 10.45
N ARG A 67 -9.02 -5.31 9.56
CA ARG A 67 -9.23 -5.40 8.12
C ARG A 67 -9.38 -6.83 7.63
N PHE A 68 -8.61 -7.76 8.19
CA PHE A 68 -8.78 -9.19 7.92
C PHE A 68 -10.09 -9.72 8.50
N SER A 69 -10.46 -9.32 9.72
CA SER A 69 -11.70 -9.80 10.37
C SER A 69 -12.97 -9.41 9.61
N ILE A 70 -12.99 -8.25 8.95
CA ILE A 70 -14.12 -7.81 8.12
C ILE A 70 -13.97 -8.18 6.64
N GLY A 71 -12.92 -8.94 6.28
CA GLY A 71 -12.68 -9.38 4.90
C GLY A 71 -12.42 -8.24 3.92
N SER A 72 -11.80 -7.13 4.36
CA SER A 72 -11.49 -5.99 3.48
C SER A 72 -10.12 -6.08 2.80
N VAL A 73 -9.31 -7.07 3.16
CA VAL A 73 -8.02 -7.36 2.53
C VAL A 73 -8.12 -8.71 1.82
N HIS A 74 -7.75 -8.73 0.55
CA HIS A 74 -7.71 -9.92 -0.29
C HIS A 74 -6.31 -10.07 -0.86
N LEU A 75 -5.69 -11.22 -0.65
CA LEU A 75 -4.39 -11.55 -1.21
C LEU A 75 -4.59 -12.20 -2.59
N LYS A 76 -3.66 -11.93 -3.51
CA LYS A 76 -3.62 -12.63 -4.79
C LYS A 76 -2.98 -14.01 -4.60
N LYS A 77 -3.34 -14.96 -5.47
CA LYS A 77 -2.85 -16.35 -5.41
C LYS A 77 -1.33 -16.48 -5.58
N ASP A 78 -0.68 -15.49 -6.17
CA ASP A 78 0.76 -15.46 -6.44
C ASP A 78 1.58 -14.74 -5.34
N GLN A 79 0.92 -14.24 -4.30
CA GLN A 79 1.57 -13.55 -3.17
C GLN A 79 1.94 -14.52 -2.03
N HIS A 80 2.64 -15.60 -2.35
CA HIS A 80 2.96 -16.68 -1.40
C HIS A 80 3.80 -16.22 -0.21
N GLU A 81 4.75 -15.31 -0.42
CA GLU A 81 5.60 -14.77 0.65
C GLU A 81 4.74 -13.99 1.67
N LEU A 82 3.90 -13.06 1.18
CA LEU A 82 2.98 -12.31 2.03
C LEU A 82 1.97 -13.20 2.75
N GLU A 83 1.40 -14.18 2.05
CA GLU A 83 0.49 -15.17 2.65
C GLU A 83 1.18 -15.93 3.78
N HIS A 84 2.41 -16.39 3.54
CA HIS A 84 3.20 -17.08 4.55
C HIS A 84 3.47 -16.19 5.76
N GLU A 85 3.93 -14.94 5.57
CA GLU A 85 4.15 -13.99 6.66
C GLU A 85 2.88 -13.72 7.47
N VAL A 86 1.72 -13.58 6.80
CA VAL A 86 0.44 -13.39 7.50
C VAL A 86 0.07 -14.60 8.35
N LEU A 87 0.27 -15.83 7.84
CA LEU A 87 -0.07 -17.06 8.56
C LEU A 87 0.82 -17.32 9.78
N ILE A 88 2.11 -16.98 9.69
CA ILE A 88 3.07 -17.20 10.79
C ILE A 88 3.25 -15.98 11.69
N PHE A 89 2.50 -14.90 11.46
CA PHE A 89 2.68 -13.64 12.17
C PHE A 89 2.63 -13.83 13.68
N GLY A 90 3.73 -13.54 14.36
CA GLY A 90 3.83 -13.76 15.81
C GLY A 90 5.17 -13.34 16.41
N PRO A 91 5.40 -13.65 17.71
CA PRO A 91 6.55 -13.16 18.47
C PRO A 91 7.92 -13.63 17.99
N ARG A 92 7.98 -14.71 17.23
CA ARG A 92 9.22 -15.35 16.76
C ARG A 92 9.42 -15.25 15.25
N MET A 93 8.73 -14.33 14.61
CA MET A 93 8.84 -14.12 13.17
C MET A 93 10.21 -13.52 12.82
N GLY A 94 10.93 -14.17 11.90
CA GLY A 94 12.27 -13.73 11.48
C GLY A 94 12.27 -12.69 10.37
N HIS A 95 11.25 -12.72 9.52
CA HIS A 95 11.04 -11.78 8.40
C HIS A 95 9.61 -11.29 8.43
N ASP A 96 9.41 -9.99 8.36
CA ASP A 96 8.10 -9.34 8.45
C ASP A 96 7.98 -8.14 7.49
N ASP A 97 8.82 -8.11 6.45
CA ASP A 97 8.92 -6.95 5.57
C ASP A 97 7.70 -6.79 4.67
N THR A 98 7.15 -7.91 4.17
CA THR A 98 5.98 -7.85 3.28
C THR A 98 4.71 -7.54 4.05
N ILE A 99 4.53 -8.10 5.24
CA ILE A 99 3.37 -7.79 6.09
C ILE A 99 3.44 -6.36 6.65
N ASP A 100 4.62 -5.84 6.93
CA ASP A 100 4.78 -4.44 7.34
C ASP A 100 4.45 -3.48 6.18
N ALA A 101 4.91 -3.78 4.98
CA ALA A 101 4.53 -3.03 3.78
C ALA A 101 3.00 -3.05 3.55
N LEU A 102 2.34 -4.21 3.76
CA LEU A 102 0.89 -4.32 3.73
C LEU A 102 0.23 -3.43 4.79
N ALA A 103 0.76 -3.41 6.01
CA ALA A 103 0.23 -2.56 7.08
C ALA A 103 0.32 -1.07 6.72
N TYR A 104 1.45 -0.63 6.17
CA TYR A 104 1.59 0.74 5.66
C TYR A 104 0.61 1.04 4.53
N ALA A 105 0.45 0.15 3.56
CA ALA A 105 -0.52 0.31 2.49
C ALA A 105 -1.94 0.43 3.04
N CYS A 106 -2.30 -0.42 4.00
CA CYS A 106 -3.60 -0.38 4.67
C CYS A 106 -3.84 0.88 5.50
N LYS A 107 -2.79 1.45 6.11
CA LYS A 107 -2.88 2.71 6.88
C LYS A 107 -3.40 3.87 6.01
N TYR A 108 -2.98 3.91 4.75
CA TYR A 108 -3.35 4.97 3.80
C TYR A 108 -4.51 4.58 2.87
N ALA A 109 -4.94 3.33 2.90
CA ALA A 109 -6.08 2.89 2.11
C ALA A 109 -7.38 3.49 2.67
N HIS A 110 -8.08 4.22 1.82
CA HIS A 110 -9.42 4.71 2.14
C HIS A 110 -10.48 3.79 1.54
N PRO A 111 -11.59 3.54 2.23
CA PRO A 111 -12.68 2.77 1.65
C PRO A 111 -13.17 3.47 0.37
N PRO A 112 -13.59 2.70 -0.64
CA PRO A 112 -14.18 3.28 -1.83
C PRO A 112 -15.39 4.15 -1.42
N LYS A 113 -15.51 5.32 -2.03
CA LYS A 113 -16.70 6.18 -1.79
C LYS A 113 -17.93 5.35 -2.07
N SER A 114 -18.87 5.29 -1.12
CA SER A 114 -20.12 4.55 -1.29
C SER A 114 -20.77 4.95 -2.62
N MET A 115 -21.17 3.96 -3.39
CA MET A 115 -21.88 4.19 -4.65
C MET A 115 -23.15 4.97 -4.32
N LYS A 116 -23.27 6.20 -4.81
CA LYS A 116 -24.50 6.95 -4.69
C LYS A 116 -25.52 6.35 -5.67
N LYS A 117 -26.72 6.07 -5.19
CA LYS A 117 -27.84 5.76 -6.07
C LYS A 117 -28.09 6.99 -6.96
N ASP A 118 -28.42 6.76 -8.21
CA ASP A 118 -28.87 7.83 -9.08
C ASP A 118 -30.25 8.34 -8.64
N LYS A 119 -30.75 9.39 -9.31
CA LYS A 119 -32.07 9.95 -9.00
C LYS A 119 -33.25 8.97 -9.22
N LYS A 120 -33.02 7.85 -9.90
CA LYS A 120 -33.97 6.75 -10.12
C LYS A 120 -33.85 5.64 -9.08
N GLY A 121 -32.95 5.75 -8.09
CA GLY A 121 -32.74 4.73 -7.07
C GLY A 121 -31.92 3.54 -7.55
N GLU A 122 -31.38 3.57 -8.75
CA GLU A 122 -30.53 2.52 -9.29
C GLU A 122 -29.06 2.72 -8.87
N TRP A 123 -28.36 1.63 -8.57
CA TRP A 123 -26.94 1.68 -8.28
C TRP A 123 -26.19 2.07 -9.55
N ARG A 124 -25.51 3.21 -9.53
CA ARG A 124 -24.62 3.57 -10.64
C ARG A 124 -23.60 2.46 -10.82
N LYS A 125 -23.66 1.76 -11.94
CA LYS A 125 -22.61 0.80 -12.34
C LYS A 125 -21.30 1.57 -12.32
N HIS A 126 -20.46 1.27 -11.35
CA HIS A 126 -19.13 1.85 -11.29
C HIS A 126 -18.40 1.38 -12.54
N LYS A 127 -18.14 2.27 -13.50
CA LYS A 127 -17.04 2.02 -14.41
C LYS A 127 -15.84 1.86 -13.50
N PRO A 128 -15.12 0.72 -13.51
CA PRO A 128 -13.94 0.58 -12.69
C PRO A 128 -13.03 1.75 -13.06
N SER A 129 -13.03 2.77 -12.23
CA SER A 129 -11.95 3.74 -12.31
C SER A 129 -10.71 2.91 -12.05
N ALA A 130 -9.63 3.15 -12.77
CA ALA A 130 -8.35 2.49 -12.59
C ALA A 130 -7.75 2.64 -11.16
N LYS A 131 -8.57 2.99 -10.18
CA LYS A 131 -8.31 3.17 -8.75
C LYS A 131 -8.80 1.99 -7.90
N SER A 132 -8.97 0.80 -8.49
CA SER A 132 -9.09 -0.41 -7.69
C SER A 132 -7.74 -0.67 -7.04
N TRP A 133 -7.71 -0.74 -5.73
CA TRP A 133 -6.53 -0.98 -4.93
C TRP A 133 -6.02 -2.39 -5.21
N VAL A 134 -5.00 -2.49 -6.01
CA VAL A 134 -4.22 -3.72 -6.16
C VAL A 134 -3.03 -3.55 -5.24
N ILE A 135 -3.03 -4.26 -4.13
CA ILE A 135 -1.83 -4.46 -3.33
C ILE A 135 -0.99 -5.43 -4.14
N ALA A 136 0.09 -4.93 -4.68
CA ALA A 136 1.01 -5.71 -5.50
C ALA A 136 2.05 -6.38 -4.64
#